data_d0b89eec566eebcb01a1f7c6bd21f32c
#
_entry.id   d0b89eec566eebcb01a1f7c6bd21f32c
#
_cell.length_a   1.000
_cell.length_b   1.000
_cell.length_c   1.000
_cell.angle_alpha   90.00
_cell.angle_beta   90.00
_cell.angle_gamma   90.00
#
_symmetry.space_group_name_H-M   'P 1'
#
loop_
_entity.id
_entity.type
_entity.pdbx_description
1 polymer ?
#
loop_
_entity_poly.entity_id
_entity_poly.type
_entity_poly.pdbx_seq_one_letter_code
_entity_poly.pdbx_strand_id
1 'polypeptide(L)'
;MKSYIKAIIIFNKNGEKRLVPLKQGVNIITGESKTGKSALVEIIDYCLCSARCTIPKGKITDFSYIYSLIMNINDDIYIIARRSWETGGKMYFSKENIDFDENTLSLNYFTSKNGSNCKDVQLELESALGLSVTNLATGENLKNKKASLRNMVSYLFQHQNLIASKFALFYRFSDYYKRKDVIDQFPVFAGIVNQEYYSDLITVSDLEKKLKQQIKKQDDDIKSKGYIRENLLPLFEDYYALLGLEFNKELKLEELLITASNLPEFDEKKLINNETIIERYNNLNKQLEELENKERNIILTKKKIEKTSVTGNDLNDELKKLEQKTNIASVEVSKYICPICGQNCEEI
;
A
#
# COMPACT_ATOMS: atom_id res chain seq x y z
N MET A 1 16.32 -10.43 -21.02
CA MET A 1 16.08 -11.62 -20.18
C MET A 1 15.39 -12.68 -21.01
N LYS A 2 15.90 -13.92 -21.00
CA LYS A 2 15.25 -15.06 -21.67
C LYS A 2 14.79 -16.03 -20.59
N SER A 3 13.49 -16.31 -20.54
CA SER A 3 12.95 -17.30 -19.60
C SER A 3 11.80 -18.08 -20.27
N TYR A 4 11.73 -19.37 -19.98
CA TYR A 4 10.64 -20.23 -20.44
C TYR A 4 10.44 -21.41 -19.50
N ILE A 5 9.26 -22.00 -19.50
CA ILE A 5 8.95 -23.21 -18.73
C ILE A 5 9.40 -24.41 -19.56
N LYS A 6 10.29 -25.24 -19.01
CA LYS A 6 10.81 -26.47 -19.63
C LYS A 6 9.87 -27.66 -19.40
N ALA A 7 9.25 -27.74 -18.21
CA ALA A 7 8.30 -28.79 -17.88
C ALA A 7 7.33 -28.40 -16.77
N ILE A 8 6.15 -29.00 -16.77
CA ILE A 8 5.19 -29.03 -15.68
C ILE A 8 5.12 -30.46 -15.15
N ILE A 9 5.34 -30.65 -13.86
CA ILE A 9 5.33 -31.98 -13.23
C ILE A 9 4.39 -31.95 -12.02
N ILE A 10 3.54 -32.98 -11.96
CA ILE A 10 2.61 -33.17 -10.85
C ILE A 10 2.95 -34.50 -10.19
N PHE A 11 3.16 -34.50 -8.89
CA PHE A 11 3.42 -35.70 -8.09
C PHE A 11 2.22 -36.04 -7.22
N ASN A 12 1.90 -37.31 -7.07
CA ASN A 12 0.99 -37.79 -6.05
C ASN A 12 1.75 -38.17 -4.76
N LYS A 13 1.02 -38.58 -3.72
CA LYS A 13 1.60 -38.96 -2.42
C LYS A 13 2.45 -40.22 -2.51
N ASN A 14 2.21 -41.10 -3.49
CA ASN A 14 2.90 -42.38 -3.71
C ASN A 14 4.16 -42.22 -4.54
N GLY A 15 4.48 -40.99 -5.03
CA GLY A 15 5.65 -40.73 -5.86
C GLY A 15 5.42 -40.91 -7.37
N GLU A 16 4.18 -41.25 -7.78
CA GLU A 16 3.83 -41.27 -9.20
C GLU A 16 3.82 -39.81 -9.73
N LYS A 17 4.32 -39.65 -10.96
CA LYS A 17 4.38 -38.34 -11.59
C LYS A 17 3.64 -38.28 -12.93
N ARG A 18 3.12 -37.10 -13.21
CA ARG A 18 2.61 -36.69 -14.52
C ARG A 18 3.49 -35.57 -15.05
N LEU A 19 4.08 -35.76 -16.22
CA LEU A 19 5.04 -34.86 -16.85
C LEU A 19 4.42 -34.28 -18.12
N VAL A 20 4.43 -32.97 -18.27
CA VAL A 20 4.12 -32.22 -19.48
C VAL A 20 5.41 -31.51 -19.91
N PRO A 21 6.18 -32.07 -20.85
CA PRO A 21 7.39 -31.43 -21.36
C PRO A 21 7.01 -30.26 -22.29
N LEU A 22 7.76 -29.17 -22.19
CA LEU A 22 7.62 -28.00 -23.05
C LEU A 22 8.97 -27.66 -23.67
N LYS A 23 8.94 -27.06 -24.86
CA LYS A 23 10.12 -26.59 -25.58
C LYS A 23 10.14 -25.09 -25.66
N GLN A 24 11.32 -24.51 -25.85
CA GLN A 24 11.42 -23.09 -26.15
C GLN A 24 10.65 -22.79 -27.46
N GLY A 25 9.87 -21.72 -27.46
CA GLY A 25 9.04 -21.32 -28.59
C GLY A 25 7.59 -21.75 -28.42
N VAL A 26 6.92 -22.02 -29.53
CA VAL A 26 5.49 -22.34 -29.56
C VAL A 26 5.25 -23.79 -29.18
N ASN A 27 4.39 -24.03 -28.18
CA ASN A 27 3.92 -25.35 -27.77
C ASN A 27 2.40 -25.41 -27.96
N ILE A 28 1.92 -26.41 -28.66
CA ILE A 28 0.49 -26.62 -28.91
C ILE A 28 0.02 -27.84 -28.12
N ILE A 29 -0.87 -27.60 -27.14
CA ILE A 29 -1.47 -28.65 -26.30
C ILE A 29 -2.91 -28.86 -26.75
N THR A 30 -3.16 -30.03 -27.37
CA THR A 30 -4.49 -30.41 -27.88
C THR A 30 -5.08 -31.57 -27.08
N GLY A 31 -6.34 -31.87 -27.28
CA GLY A 31 -7.06 -32.97 -26.64
C GLY A 31 -8.54 -32.67 -26.51
N GLU A 32 -9.31 -33.67 -26.10
CA GLU A 32 -10.76 -33.57 -25.90
C GLU A 32 -11.14 -32.55 -24.81
N SER A 33 -12.41 -32.17 -24.78
CA SER A 33 -12.94 -31.31 -23.72
C SER A 33 -12.80 -32.00 -22.36
N LYS A 34 -12.63 -31.21 -21.29
CA LYS A 34 -12.48 -31.68 -19.90
C LYS A 34 -11.22 -32.55 -19.62
N THR A 35 -10.21 -32.51 -20.46
CA THR A 35 -8.93 -33.23 -20.24
C THR A 35 -7.92 -32.47 -19.38
N GLY A 36 -8.26 -31.31 -18.84
CA GLY A 36 -7.40 -30.56 -17.92
C GLY A 36 -6.46 -29.54 -18.59
N LYS A 37 -6.59 -29.28 -19.91
CA LYS A 37 -5.72 -28.32 -20.62
C LYS A 37 -5.70 -26.93 -19.96
N SER A 38 -6.86 -26.38 -19.63
CA SER A 38 -6.97 -25.06 -18.98
C SER A 38 -6.42 -25.06 -17.56
N ALA A 39 -6.42 -26.19 -16.87
CA ALA A 39 -5.85 -26.32 -15.54
C ALA A 39 -4.32 -26.15 -15.50
N LEU A 40 -3.63 -26.37 -16.63
CA LEU A 40 -2.17 -26.15 -16.72
C LEU A 40 -1.81 -24.69 -16.45
N VAL A 41 -2.61 -23.73 -16.95
CA VAL A 41 -2.40 -22.30 -16.69
C VAL A 41 -2.57 -22.00 -15.19
N GLU A 42 -3.60 -22.58 -14.55
CA GLU A 42 -3.84 -22.42 -13.13
C GLU A 42 -2.73 -23.05 -12.27
N ILE A 43 -2.15 -24.18 -12.72
CA ILE A 43 -1.02 -24.82 -12.05
C ILE A 43 0.23 -23.92 -12.15
N ILE A 44 0.47 -23.34 -13.32
CA ILE A 44 1.58 -22.39 -13.51
C ILE A 44 1.37 -21.18 -12.60
N ASP A 45 0.18 -20.56 -12.59
CA ASP A 45 -0.13 -19.41 -11.73
C ASP A 45 0.06 -19.75 -10.24
N TYR A 46 -0.36 -20.95 -9.82
CA TYR A 46 -0.22 -21.42 -8.44
C TYR A 46 1.25 -21.57 -8.04
N CYS A 47 2.07 -22.15 -8.90
CA CYS A 47 3.51 -22.29 -8.68
C CYS A 47 4.26 -20.94 -8.78
N LEU A 48 3.76 -19.98 -9.54
CA LEU A 48 4.28 -18.60 -9.60
C LEU A 48 3.77 -17.72 -8.45
N CYS A 49 3.60 -18.30 -7.27
CA CYS A 49 3.29 -17.59 -6.02
C CYS A 49 1.92 -16.92 -5.99
N SER A 50 0.89 -17.49 -6.64
CA SER A 50 -0.49 -17.02 -6.46
C SER A 50 -0.92 -17.14 -5.00
N ALA A 51 -1.60 -16.09 -4.46
CA ALA A 51 -2.12 -16.11 -3.10
C ALA A 51 -3.31 -17.07 -2.94
N ARG A 52 -3.98 -17.43 -4.04
CA ARG A 52 -5.13 -18.34 -4.04
C ARG A 52 -4.85 -19.51 -4.97
N CYS A 53 -5.38 -20.68 -4.63
CA CYS A 53 -5.40 -21.83 -5.52
C CYS A 53 -6.67 -21.77 -6.37
N THR A 54 -6.50 -21.60 -7.68
CA THR A 54 -7.61 -21.56 -8.66
C THR A 54 -7.67 -22.84 -9.49
N ILE A 55 -6.85 -23.85 -9.16
CA ILE A 55 -6.85 -25.15 -9.84
C ILE A 55 -8.22 -25.82 -9.62
N PRO A 56 -8.93 -26.22 -10.70
CA PRO A 56 -10.24 -26.83 -10.59
C PRO A 56 -10.21 -28.10 -9.73
N LYS A 57 -11.16 -28.25 -8.81
CA LYS A 57 -11.33 -29.44 -7.99
C LYS A 57 -11.72 -30.64 -8.86
N GLY A 58 -11.27 -31.83 -8.47
CA GLY A 58 -11.53 -33.09 -9.13
C GLY A 58 -10.27 -33.90 -9.45
N LYS A 59 -10.25 -34.70 -10.51
CA LYS A 59 -9.19 -35.65 -10.82
C LYS A 59 -7.75 -35.13 -10.68
N ILE A 60 -7.52 -33.83 -10.98
CA ILE A 60 -6.19 -33.21 -10.88
C ILE A 60 -5.84 -33.00 -9.41
N THR A 61 -6.74 -32.37 -8.63
CA THR A 61 -6.50 -32.09 -7.20
C THR A 61 -6.49 -33.37 -6.37
N ASP A 62 -7.30 -34.36 -6.71
CA ASP A 62 -7.36 -35.65 -6.03
C ASP A 62 -6.05 -36.46 -6.21
N PHE A 63 -5.45 -36.36 -7.38
CA PHE A 63 -4.15 -36.96 -7.67
C PHE A 63 -3.00 -36.19 -7.00
N SER A 64 -3.05 -34.87 -7.00
CA SER A 64 -1.89 -34.00 -6.79
C SER A 64 -1.51 -33.83 -5.32
N TYR A 65 -0.26 -34.07 -5.00
CA TYR A 65 0.36 -33.73 -3.73
C TYR A 65 1.33 -32.56 -3.86
N ILE A 66 2.13 -32.54 -4.95
CA ILE A 66 3.05 -31.44 -5.29
C ILE A 66 2.87 -31.08 -6.76
N TYR A 67 2.77 -29.78 -7.02
CA TYR A 67 2.88 -29.19 -8.36
C TYR A 67 4.27 -28.62 -8.53
N SER A 68 4.93 -28.88 -9.65
CA SER A 68 6.29 -28.40 -9.91
C SER A 68 6.41 -27.82 -11.32
N LEU A 69 7.18 -26.75 -11.43
CA LEU A 69 7.64 -26.16 -12.68
C LEU A 69 9.15 -26.30 -12.77
N ILE A 70 9.64 -26.66 -13.92
CA ILE A 70 11.05 -26.51 -14.29
C ILE A 70 11.14 -25.35 -15.25
N MET A 71 11.87 -24.31 -14.87
CA MET A 71 12.05 -23.09 -15.66
C MET A 71 13.51 -22.91 -16.04
N ASN A 72 13.75 -22.51 -17.27
CA ASN A 72 15.01 -21.91 -17.66
C ASN A 72 14.92 -20.40 -17.51
N ILE A 73 15.87 -19.79 -16.81
CA ILE A 73 15.97 -18.34 -16.62
C ILE A 73 17.44 -17.96 -16.87
N ASN A 74 17.71 -17.24 -17.97
CA ASN A 74 19.06 -16.83 -18.36
C ASN A 74 20.08 -17.99 -18.39
N ASP A 75 19.67 -19.11 -19.00
CA ASP A 75 20.44 -20.34 -19.11
C ASP A 75 20.67 -21.14 -17.82
N ASP A 76 20.14 -20.70 -16.70
CA ASP A 76 20.07 -21.47 -15.46
C ASP A 76 18.74 -22.24 -15.35
N ILE A 77 18.76 -23.41 -14.74
CA ILE A 77 17.56 -24.21 -14.47
C ILE A 77 17.09 -23.96 -13.04
N TYR A 78 15.81 -23.64 -12.90
CA TYR A 78 15.16 -23.45 -11.61
C TYR A 78 14.00 -24.42 -11.45
N ILE A 79 13.92 -25.08 -10.30
CA ILE A 79 12.81 -25.92 -9.90
C ILE A 79 11.99 -25.15 -8.90
N ILE A 80 10.73 -24.90 -9.25
CA ILE A 80 9.75 -24.22 -8.41
C ILE A 80 8.66 -25.24 -8.14
N ALA A 81 8.42 -25.59 -6.88
CA ALA A 81 7.35 -26.51 -6.55
C ALA A 81 6.49 -25.99 -5.40
N ARG A 82 5.23 -26.42 -5.39
CA ARG A 82 4.29 -26.06 -4.35
C ARG A 82 3.42 -27.24 -3.97
N ARG A 83 3.30 -27.50 -2.68
CA ARG A 83 2.35 -28.51 -2.16
C ARG A 83 0.92 -28.09 -2.48
N SER A 84 0.04 -29.08 -2.60
CA SER A 84 -1.39 -28.81 -2.76
C SER A 84 -1.89 -27.92 -1.62
N TRP A 85 -2.89 -27.10 -1.90
CA TRP A 85 -3.44 -26.18 -0.93
C TRP A 85 -3.92 -26.86 0.35
N GLU A 86 -4.52 -28.04 0.20
CA GLU A 86 -5.03 -28.85 1.32
C GLU A 86 -3.93 -29.35 2.25
N THR A 87 -2.69 -29.45 1.78
CA THR A 87 -1.53 -29.91 2.55
C THR A 87 -0.64 -28.77 3.03
N GLY A 88 -1.17 -27.52 3.09
CA GLY A 88 -0.50 -26.36 3.66
C GLY A 88 0.28 -25.50 2.70
N GLY A 89 0.30 -25.80 1.39
CA GLY A 89 0.80 -24.92 0.34
C GLY A 89 2.27 -24.51 0.44
N LYS A 90 3.11 -25.23 1.19
CA LYS A 90 4.57 -24.99 1.27
C LYS A 90 5.20 -25.03 -0.11
N MET A 91 6.20 -24.18 -0.33
CA MET A 91 6.90 -24.05 -1.59
C MET A 91 8.35 -24.50 -1.48
N TYR A 92 8.90 -24.87 -2.64
CA TYR A 92 10.29 -25.25 -2.81
C TYR A 92 10.87 -24.47 -3.99
N PHE A 93 12.07 -23.97 -3.82
CA PHE A 93 12.82 -23.28 -4.86
C PHE A 93 14.25 -23.78 -4.85
N SER A 94 14.77 -24.13 -6.01
CA SER A 94 16.15 -24.60 -6.15
C SER A 94 16.69 -24.22 -7.50
N LYS A 95 17.96 -23.83 -7.54
CA LYS A 95 18.73 -23.69 -8.77
C LYS A 95 19.46 -24.99 -9.03
N GLU A 96 19.41 -25.48 -10.26
CA GLU A 96 20.05 -26.71 -10.74
C GLU A 96 20.99 -26.40 -11.91
N ASN A 97 21.82 -27.39 -12.25
CA ASN A 97 22.70 -27.27 -13.41
C ASN A 97 21.91 -27.25 -14.72
N ILE A 98 22.49 -26.66 -15.76
CA ILE A 98 21.86 -26.52 -17.09
C ILE A 98 21.47 -27.87 -17.70
N ASP A 99 22.25 -28.93 -17.42
CA ASP A 99 22.06 -30.29 -17.91
C ASP A 99 21.03 -31.10 -17.11
N PHE A 100 20.29 -30.43 -16.19
CA PHE A 100 19.29 -31.12 -15.37
C PHE A 100 18.21 -31.78 -16.23
N ASP A 101 18.06 -33.12 -16.06
CA ASP A 101 17.02 -33.89 -16.73
C ASP A 101 15.74 -33.91 -15.89
N GLU A 102 14.66 -33.39 -16.42
CA GLU A 102 13.32 -33.40 -15.83
C GLU A 102 12.78 -34.79 -15.51
N ASN A 103 13.26 -35.82 -16.24
CA ASN A 103 12.86 -37.19 -16.00
C ASN A 103 13.43 -37.77 -14.70
N THR A 104 14.52 -37.23 -14.20
CA THR A 104 15.14 -37.65 -12.93
C THR A 104 14.46 -37.09 -11.70
N LEU A 105 13.65 -36.04 -11.86
CA LEU A 105 12.96 -35.41 -10.73
C LEU A 105 11.95 -36.38 -10.10
N SER A 106 12.11 -36.61 -8.81
CA SER A 106 11.27 -37.51 -8.00
C SER A 106 10.65 -36.78 -6.79
N LEU A 107 9.65 -37.38 -6.17
CA LEU A 107 9.03 -36.84 -4.95
C LEU A 107 10.04 -36.69 -3.82
N ASN A 108 11.01 -37.62 -3.70
CA ASN A 108 12.04 -37.58 -2.66
C ASN A 108 12.88 -36.30 -2.69
N TYR A 109 13.07 -35.70 -3.86
CA TYR A 109 13.76 -34.42 -4.01
C TYR A 109 13.14 -33.31 -3.15
N PHE A 110 11.83 -33.31 -2.99
CA PHE A 110 11.11 -32.30 -2.21
C PHE A 110 10.93 -32.70 -0.75
N THR A 111 10.77 -34.00 -0.46
CA THR A 111 10.55 -34.47 0.92
C THR A 111 11.82 -34.39 1.77
N SER A 112 12.99 -34.42 1.15
CA SER A 112 14.28 -34.21 1.82
C SER A 112 14.59 -32.74 2.15
N LYS A 113 13.83 -31.80 1.59
CA LYS A 113 14.04 -30.37 1.76
C LYS A 113 12.97 -29.74 2.67
N ASN A 114 13.38 -28.78 3.49
CA ASN A 114 12.44 -27.96 4.22
C ASN A 114 11.74 -26.98 3.25
N GLY A 115 10.41 -27.06 3.16
CA GLY A 115 9.65 -26.10 2.35
C GLY A 115 9.61 -24.72 2.99
N SER A 116 9.71 -23.70 2.14
CA SER A 116 9.66 -22.28 2.49
C SER A 116 8.23 -21.72 2.37
N ASN A 117 8.01 -20.53 2.87
CA ASN A 117 6.75 -19.83 2.63
C ASN A 117 6.70 -19.21 1.22
N CYS A 118 5.50 -18.89 0.76
CA CYS A 118 5.29 -18.36 -0.59
C CYS A 118 5.99 -17.01 -0.84
N LYS A 119 6.15 -16.19 0.20
CA LYS A 119 6.79 -14.87 0.06
C LYS A 119 8.30 -14.98 -0.15
N ASP A 120 8.95 -15.90 0.58
CA ASP A 120 10.40 -16.09 0.45
C ASP A 120 10.74 -16.63 -0.93
N VAL A 121 10.00 -17.63 -1.41
CA VAL A 121 10.17 -18.16 -2.77
C VAL A 121 9.86 -17.09 -3.83
N GLN A 122 8.87 -16.24 -3.60
CA GLN A 122 8.59 -15.12 -4.51
C GLN A 122 9.79 -14.17 -4.62
N LEU A 123 10.44 -13.84 -3.51
CA LEU A 123 11.62 -12.96 -3.49
C LEU A 123 12.81 -13.59 -4.21
N GLU A 124 13.06 -14.89 -3.99
CA GLU A 124 14.12 -15.62 -4.67
C GLU A 124 13.87 -15.71 -6.18
N LEU A 125 12.65 -15.97 -6.59
CA LEU A 125 12.26 -16.01 -8.01
C LEU A 125 12.33 -14.63 -8.67
N GLU A 126 11.87 -13.57 -7.97
CA GLU A 126 12.00 -12.19 -8.44
C GLU A 126 13.48 -11.80 -8.59
N SER A 127 14.35 -12.27 -7.69
CA SER A 127 15.80 -12.08 -7.82
C SER A 127 16.37 -12.79 -9.04
N ALA A 128 16.01 -14.06 -9.27
CA ALA A 128 16.43 -14.82 -10.46
C ALA A 128 15.96 -14.17 -11.77
N LEU A 129 14.77 -13.52 -11.73
CA LEU A 129 14.20 -12.77 -12.86
C LEU A 129 14.75 -11.33 -13.00
N GLY A 130 15.72 -10.92 -12.18
CA GLY A 130 16.29 -9.56 -12.23
C GLY A 130 15.34 -8.46 -11.75
N LEU A 131 14.34 -8.82 -10.94
CA LEU A 131 13.38 -7.88 -10.34
C LEU A 131 13.77 -7.48 -8.90
N SER A 132 14.96 -7.85 -8.45
CA SER A 132 15.49 -7.45 -7.14
C SER A 132 15.91 -5.98 -7.14
N VAL A 133 15.80 -5.34 -5.98
CA VAL A 133 16.20 -3.95 -5.76
C VAL A 133 17.31 -3.92 -4.73
N THR A 134 18.44 -3.34 -5.07
CA THR A 134 19.63 -3.26 -4.21
C THR A 134 19.90 -1.86 -3.67
N ASN A 135 19.29 -0.84 -4.28
CA ASN A 135 19.54 0.58 -3.99
C ASN A 135 18.57 1.25 -3.01
N LEU A 136 17.74 0.47 -2.30
CA LEU A 136 16.81 1.03 -1.32
C LEU A 136 17.43 1.09 0.07
N ALA A 137 17.23 2.23 0.74
CA ALA A 137 17.65 2.42 2.12
C ALA A 137 16.90 1.46 3.07
N THR A 138 17.61 1.02 4.12
CA THR A 138 17.07 0.13 5.15
C THR A 138 15.86 0.82 5.82
N GLY A 139 14.69 0.17 5.78
CA GLY A 139 13.46 0.67 6.40
C GLY A 139 12.42 1.27 5.42
N GLU A 140 12.75 1.42 4.15
CA GLU A 140 11.77 1.82 3.15
C GLU A 140 10.78 0.70 2.78
N ASN A 141 9.56 1.10 2.43
CA ASN A 141 8.50 0.14 2.11
C ASN A 141 8.71 -0.41 0.69
N LEU A 142 9.44 -1.52 0.59
CA LEU A 142 9.83 -2.20 -0.66
C LEU A 142 8.64 -2.56 -1.56
N LYS A 143 7.44 -2.75 -1.01
CA LYS A 143 6.28 -3.23 -1.77
C LYS A 143 5.87 -2.32 -2.91
N ASN A 144 6.06 -1.02 -2.75
CA ASN A 144 5.58 -0.04 -3.73
C ASN A 144 6.67 0.41 -4.72
N LYS A 145 7.94 0.07 -4.46
CA LYS A 145 9.07 0.58 -5.23
C LYS A 145 9.73 -0.44 -6.16
N LYS A 146 9.17 -1.65 -6.24
CA LYS A 146 9.69 -2.67 -7.16
C LYS A 146 8.61 -3.26 -8.05
N ALA A 147 9.00 -3.64 -9.25
CA ALA A 147 8.19 -4.47 -10.11
C ALA A 147 8.06 -5.87 -9.48
N SER A 148 6.87 -6.45 -9.50
CA SER A 148 6.61 -7.74 -8.87
C SER A 148 6.27 -8.82 -9.89
N LEU A 149 6.68 -10.06 -9.60
CA LEU A 149 6.29 -11.24 -10.37
C LEU A 149 4.77 -11.32 -10.55
N ARG A 150 3.99 -10.99 -9.51
CA ARG A 150 2.52 -11.06 -9.54
C ARG A 150 1.87 -9.99 -10.43
N ASN A 151 2.59 -8.93 -10.76
CA ASN A 151 2.19 -7.94 -11.76
C ASN A 151 2.60 -8.40 -13.17
N MET A 152 3.78 -8.98 -13.32
CA MET A 152 4.25 -9.54 -14.59
C MET A 152 3.32 -10.65 -15.13
N VAL A 153 2.79 -11.49 -14.24
CA VAL A 153 1.82 -12.56 -14.59
C VAL A 153 0.60 -12.02 -15.34
N SER A 154 0.21 -10.76 -15.13
CA SER A 154 -0.92 -10.15 -15.85
C SER A 154 -0.70 -10.06 -17.37
N TYR A 155 0.54 -10.00 -17.80
CA TYR A 155 0.91 -10.01 -19.22
C TYR A 155 1.16 -11.43 -19.78
N LEU A 156 1.46 -12.39 -18.90
CA LEU A 156 1.85 -13.74 -19.33
C LEU A 156 0.63 -14.63 -19.59
N PHE A 157 -0.50 -14.40 -18.90
CA PHE A 157 -1.64 -15.31 -18.98
C PHE A 157 -2.80 -14.71 -19.77
N GLN A 158 -3.31 -15.54 -20.69
CA GLN A 158 -4.51 -15.27 -21.47
C GLN A 158 -5.49 -16.43 -21.26
N HIS A 159 -6.41 -16.29 -20.31
CA HIS A 159 -7.49 -17.25 -20.12
C HIS A 159 -8.53 -17.14 -21.24
N GLN A 160 -9.24 -18.24 -21.53
CA GLN A 160 -10.22 -18.31 -22.60
C GLN A 160 -11.29 -17.19 -22.50
N ASN A 161 -11.81 -16.94 -21.31
CA ASN A 161 -12.79 -15.84 -21.07
C ASN A 161 -12.17 -14.46 -21.25
N LEU A 162 -10.87 -14.31 -21.04
CA LEU A 162 -10.18 -13.05 -21.25
C LEU A 162 -9.98 -12.78 -22.74
N ILE A 163 -9.59 -13.79 -23.52
CA ILE A 163 -9.44 -13.68 -24.98
C ILE A 163 -10.77 -13.29 -25.62
N ALA A 164 -11.89 -13.81 -25.11
CA ALA A 164 -13.24 -13.48 -25.58
C ALA A 164 -13.82 -12.22 -24.96
N SER A 165 -13.11 -11.55 -24.05
CA SER A 165 -13.62 -10.36 -23.36
C SER A 165 -13.56 -9.13 -24.23
N LYS A 166 -14.67 -8.38 -24.26
CA LYS A 166 -14.77 -7.07 -24.90
C LYS A 166 -14.08 -5.95 -24.10
N PHE A 167 -13.90 -6.14 -22.78
CA PHE A 167 -13.56 -5.04 -21.87
C PHE A 167 -12.18 -5.13 -21.25
N ALA A 168 -11.55 -6.31 -21.27
CA ALA A 168 -10.23 -6.51 -20.66
C ALA A 168 -9.32 -7.30 -21.58
N LEU A 169 -8.10 -6.79 -21.78
CA LEU A 169 -7.08 -7.44 -22.61
C LEU A 169 -6.10 -8.27 -21.76
N PHE A 170 -5.87 -7.84 -20.52
CA PHE A 170 -4.87 -8.46 -19.65
C PHE A 170 -5.49 -9.04 -18.38
N TYR A 171 -4.85 -10.07 -17.84
CA TYR A 171 -5.32 -10.78 -16.66
C TYR A 171 -5.37 -9.85 -15.43
N ARG A 172 -6.49 -9.88 -14.68
CA ARG A 172 -6.75 -9.07 -13.47
C ARG A 172 -6.73 -7.54 -13.67
N PHE A 173 -7.10 -7.07 -14.85
CA PHE A 173 -7.23 -5.64 -15.15
C PHE A 173 -8.57 -5.02 -14.71
N SER A 174 -9.43 -5.78 -14.07
CA SER A 174 -10.69 -5.28 -13.48
C SER A 174 -10.48 -4.38 -12.25
N ASP A 175 -9.42 -4.60 -11.49
CA ASP A 175 -9.06 -3.77 -10.34
C ASP A 175 -8.22 -2.56 -10.80
N TYR A 176 -8.65 -1.35 -10.40
CA TYR A 176 -8.00 -0.10 -10.80
C TYR A 176 -6.56 0.01 -10.32
N TYR A 177 -6.31 -0.27 -9.03
CA TYR A 177 -4.96 -0.15 -8.46
C TYR A 177 -4.03 -1.20 -9.06
N LYS A 178 -4.51 -2.43 -9.16
CA LYS A 178 -3.76 -3.51 -9.81
C LYS A 178 -3.40 -3.17 -11.25
N ARG A 179 -4.36 -2.66 -12.02
CA ARG A 179 -4.14 -2.25 -13.41
C ARG A 179 -3.10 -1.15 -13.51
N LYS A 180 -3.17 -0.13 -12.62
CA LYS A 180 -2.20 0.95 -12.58
C LYS A 180 -0.80 0.43 -12.30
N ASP A 181 -0.62 -0.36 -11.25
CA ASP A 181 0.68 -0.94 -10.90
C ASP A 181 1.27 -1.78 -12.04
N VAL A 182 0.44 -2.58 -12.72
CA VAL A 182 0.87 -3.42 -13.84
C VAL A 182 1.33 -2.54 -15.02
N ILE A 183 0.61 -1.48 -15.34
CA ILE A 183 0.97 -0.53 -16.42
C ILE A 183 2.27 0.19 -16.06
N ASP A 184 2.38 0.72 -14.85
CA ASP A 184 3.56 1.48 -14.40
C ASP A 184 4.82 0.61 -14.38
N GLN A 185 4.69 -0.70 -14.14
CA GLN A 185 5.79 -1.65 -14.09
C GLN A 185 6.11 -2.29 -15.47
N PHE A 186 5.29 -2.07 -16.48
CA PHE A 186 5.49 -2.65 -17.82
C PHE A 186 6.88 -2.39 -18.42
N PRO A 187 7.45 -1.18 -18.33
CA PRO A 187 8.78 -0.91 -18.89
C PRO A 187 9.88 -1.81 -18.32
N VAL A 188 9.76 -2.21 -17.05
CA VAL A 188 10.69 -3.17 -16.41
C VAL A 188 10.49 -4.56 -17.00
N PHE A 189 9.25 -5.03 -17.12
CA PHE A 189 8.95 -6.35 -17.68
C PHE A 189 9.33 -6.48 -19.15
N ALA A 190 9.18 -5.40 -19.92
CA ALA A 190 9.59 -5.33 -21.30
C ALA A 190 11.12 -5.17 -21.49
N GLY A 191 11.88 -4.99 -20.41
CA GLY A 191 13.31 -4.76 -20.46
C GLY A 191 13.73 -3.40 -21.05
N ILE A 192 12.80 -2.43 -21.09
CA ILE A 192 13.06 -1.06 -21.57
C ILE A 192 13.88 -0.30 -20.53
N VAL A 193 13.56 -0.52 -19.24
CA VAL A 193 14.30 0.04 -18.11
C VAL A 193 14.65 -1.09 -17.12
N ASN A 194 15.72 -0.86 -16.34
CA ASN A 194 16.05 -1.78 -15.26
C ASN A 194 15.21 -1.49 -14.00
N GLN A 195 15.25 -2.41 -13.06
CA GLN A 195 14.49 -2.30 -11.81
C GLN A 195 14.96 -1.11 -10.95
N GLU A 196 16.25 -0.79 -10.95
CA GLU A 196 16.83 0.31 -10.19
C GLU A 196 16.29 1.66 -10.69
N TYR A 197 16.32 1.88 -12.00
CA TYR A 197 15.75 3.08 -12.61
C TYR A 197 14.25 3.26 -12.25
N TYR A 198 13.48 2.18 -12.27
CA TYR A 198 12.07 2.23 -11.87
C TYR A 198 11.91 2.62 -10.40
N SER A 199 12.75 2.06 -9.52
CA SER A 199 12.76 2.40 -8.09
C SER A 199 13.11 3.88 -7.86
N ASP A 200 14.11 4.40 -8.60
CA ASP A 200 14.54 5.79 -8.53
C ASP A 200 13.45 6.75 -9.03
N LEU A 201 12.75 6.41 -10.10
CA LEU A 201 11.60 7.19 -10.59
C LEU A 201 10.51 7.35 -9.53
N ILE A 202 10.18 6.28 -8.82
CA ILE A 202 9.17 6.34 -7.75
C ILE A 202 9.70 7.20 -6.60
N THR A 203 10.98 7.05 -6.24
CA THR A 203 11.61 7.85 -5.19
C THR A 203 11.58 9.34 -5.51
N VAL A 204 11.93 9.72 -6.75
CA VAL A 204 11.82 11.11 -7.23
C VAL A 204 10.40 11.62 -7.13
N SER A 205 9.41 10.85 -7.62
CA SER A 205 7.99 11.23 -7.52
C SER A 205 7.52 11.44 -6.08
N ASP A 206 7.96 10.61 -5.14
CA ASP A 206 7.60 10.74 -3.73
C ASP A 206 8.30 11.95 -3.08
N LEU A 207 9.55 12.23 -3.45
CA LEU A 207 10.27 13.44 -3.00
C LEU A 207 9.62 14.71 -3.54
N GLU A 208 9.20 14.73 -4.80
CA GLU A 208 8.47 15.86 -5.39
C GLU A 208 7.14 16.14 -4.67
N LYS A 209 6.39 15.10 -4.30
CA LYS A 209 5.16 15.25 -3.50
C LYS A 209 5.45 15.84 -2.12
N LYS A 210 6.48 15.34 -1.45
CA LYS A 210 6.91 15.86 -0.15
C LYS A 210 7.35 17.32 -0.26
N LEU A 211 8.12 17.66 -1.29
CA LEU A 211 8.55 19.03 -1.54
C LEU A 211 7.34 19.97 -1.74
N LYS A 212 6.39 19.59 -2.59
CA LYS A 212 5.16 20.37 -2.79
C LYS A 212 4.38 20.58 -1.49
N GLN A 213 4.31 19.55 -0.64
CA GLN A 213 3.65 19.68 0.67
C GLN A 213 4.41 20.63 1.59
N GLN A 214 5.74 20.61 1.59
CA GLN A 214 6.55 21.52 2.40
C GLN A 214 6.43 22.98 1.91
N ILE A 215 6.49 23.20 0.60
CA ILE A 215 6.28 24.52 0.01
C ILE A 215 4.90 25.08 0.42
N LYS A 216 3.85 24.25 0.28
CA LYS A 216 2.50 24.68 0.70
C LYS A 216 2.43 25.05 2.19
N LYS A 217 3.05 24.24 3.07
CA LYS A 217 3.13 24.56 4.50
C LYS A 217 3.85 25.87 4.75
N GLN A 218 4.97 26.09 4.06
CA GLN A 218 5.72 27.33 4.18
C GLN A 218 4.90 28.55 3.73
N ASP A 219 4.17 28.44 2.61
CA ASP A 219 3.28 29.48 2.12
C ASP A 219 2.13 29.78 3.11
N ASP A 220 1.55 28.73 3.69
CA ASP A 220 0.50 28.85 4.69
C ASP A 220 1.02 29.53 5.98
N ASP A 221 2.25 29.19 6.41
CA ASP A 221 2.92 29.80 7.55
C ASP A 221 3.21 31.30 7.29
N ILE A 222 3.72 31.63 6.10
CA ILE A 222 3.97 33.03 5.71
C ILE A 222 2.68 33.85 5.71
N LYS A 223 1.60 33.32 5.12
CA LYS A 223 0.28 33.97 5.13
C LYS A 223 -0.27 34.17 6.55
N SER A 224 -0.13 33.15 7.39
CA SER A 224 -0.57 33.23 8.79
C SER A 224 0.22 34.28 9.57
N LYS A 225 1.53 34.32 9.40
CA LYS A 225 2.40 35.35 10.00
C LYS A 225 2.04 36.75 9.50
N GLY A 226 1.78 36.90 8.20
CA GLY A 226 1.31 38.16 7.61
C GLY A 226 -0.01 38.62 8.19
N TYR A 227 -1.01 37.75 8.28
CA TYR A 227 -2.31 38.01 8.85
C TYR A 227 -2.22 38.44 10.33
N ILE A 228 -1.41 37.76 11.14
CA ILE A 228 -1.18 38.13 12.55
C ILE A 228 -0.53 39.51 12.63
N ARG A 229 0.48 39.81 11.82
CA ARG A 229 1.14 41.10 11.79
C ARG A 229 0.18 42.23 11.44
N GLU A 230 -0.63 42.05 10.40
CA GLU A 230 -1.63 43.06 9.97
C GLU A 230 -2.67 43.37 11.04
N ASN A 231 -3.05 42.42 11.86
CA ASN A 231 -3.98 42.61 12.94
C ASN A 231 -3.32 43.21 14.19
N LEU A 232 -2.06 42.96 14.46
CA LEU A 232 -1.34 43.46 15.62
C LEU A 232 -0.86 44.91 15.42
N LEU A 233 -0.43 45.27 14.22
CA LEU A 233 0.12 46.60 13.90
C LEU A 233 -0.78 47.75 14.37
N PRO A 234 -2.08 47.80 14.04
CA PRO A 234 -2.96 48.89 14.48
C PRO A 234 -3.08 49.00 16.00
N LEU A 235 -3.04 47.86 16.70
CA LEU A 235 -3.12 47.85 18.17
C LEU A 235 -1.88 48.45 18.80
N PHE A 236 -0.68 48.21 18.22
CA PHE A 236 0.54 48.85 18.68
C PHE A 236 0.56 50.33 18.35
N GLU A 237 0.13 50.72 17.17
CA GLU A 237 0.02 52.11 16.77
C GLU A 237 -0.89 52.87 17.74
N ASP A 238 -2.05 52.33 18.06
CA ASP A 238 -2.99 52.94 19.01
C ASP A 238 -2.39 53.01 20.42
N TYR A 239 -1.72 51.96 20.89
CA TYR A 239 -1.12 51.97 22.23
C TYR A 239 0.02 52.99 22.36
N TYR A 240 0.94 53.03 21.39
CA TYR A 240 2.03 54.00 21.41
C TYR A 240 1.56 55.42 21.21
N ALA A 241 0.52 55.66 20.42
CA ALA A 241 -0.13 56.95 20.29
C ALA A 241 -0.73 57.43 21.63
N LEU A 242 -1.34 56.52 22.41
CA LEU A 242 -1.85 56.86 23.78
C LEU A 242 -0.73 57.25 24.73
N LEU A 243 0.46 56.68 24.55
CA LEU A 243 1.64 57.04 25.36
C LEU A 243 2.37 58.29 24.85
N GLY A 244 1.97 58.82 23.68
CA GLY A 244 2.69 59.93 23.02
C GLY A 244 4.08 59.55 22.49
N LEU A 245 4.27 58.26 22.20
CA LEU A 245 5.51 57.71 21.69
C LEU A 245 5.39 57.38 20.19
N GLU A 246 6.48 57.51 19.44
CA GLU A 246 6.53 57.05 18.03
C GLU A 246 6.69 55.55 17.97
N PHE A 247 5.93 54.90 17.07
CA PHE A 247 5.99 53.49 16.83
C PHE A 247 6.59 53.17 15.43
N ASN A 248 7.55 52.26 15.35
CA ASN A 248 8.13 51.84 14.09
C ASN A 248 7.22 50.78 13.41
N LYS A 249 6.59 51.16 12.29
CA LYS A 249 5.68 50.30 11.50
C LYS A 249 6.38 49.25 10.65
N GLU A 250 7.69 49.30 10.48
CA GLU A 250 8.46 48.36 9.62
C GLU A 250 8.89 47.11 10.38
N LEU A 251 8.60 46.97 11.67
CA LEU A 251 8.98 45.82 12.47
C LEU A 251 8.39 44.52 11.92
N LYS A 252 9.21 43.48 11.93
CA LYS A 252 8.78 42.11 11.58
C LYS A 252 7.92 41.53 12.70
N LEU A 253 7.12 40.46 12.40
CA LEU A 253 6.25 39.85 13.40
C LEU A 253 7.00 39.41 14.66
N GLU A 254 8.20 38.86 14.50
CA GLU A 254 9.03 38.38 15.63
C GLU A 254 9.44 39.56 16.55
N GLU A 255 9.82 40.68 15.95
CA GLU A 255 10.17 41.90 16.67
C GLU A 255 8.93 42.52 17.34
N LEU A 256 7.76 42.46 16.68
CA LEU A 256 6.48 42.89 17.27
C LEU A 256 6.11 42.05 18.50
N LEU A 257 6.31 40.74 18.47
CA LEU A 257 6.06 39.86 19.60
C LEU A 257 7.01 40.13 20.78
N ILE A 258 8.29 40.45 20.49
CA ILE A 258 9.25 40.86 21.52
C ILE A 258 8.81 42.23 22.13
N THR A 259 8.38 43.14 21.28
CA THR A 259 7.87 44.44 21.72
C THR A 259 6.61 44.29 22.58
N ALA A 260 5.73 43.33 22.22
CA ALA A 260 4.54 43.01 23.04
C ALA A 260 4.89 42.51 24.44
N SER A 261 6.01 41.75 24.57
CA SER A 261 6.48 41.26 25.86
C SER A 261 7.12 42.36 26.73
N ASN A 262 7.53 43.48 26.11
CA ASN A 262 8.26 44.58 26.76
C ASN A 262 7.56 45.91 26.55
N LEU A 263 6.20 45.93 26.59
CA LEU A 263 5.43 47.16 26.45
C LEU A 263 5.79 48.14 27.56
N PRO A 264 5.95 49.46 27.24
CA PRO A 264 6.10 50.50 28.27
C PRO A 264 4.91 50.52 29.22
N GLU A 265 5.17 50.69 30.53
CA GLU A 265 4.11 50.78 31.51
C GLU A 265 3.23 51.99 31.25
N PHE A 266 1.95 51.78 31.32
CA PHE A 266 0.94 52.82 31.18
C PHE A 266 0.71 53.52 32.53
N ASP A 267 0.99 54.83 32.61
CA ASP A 267 0.80 55.64 33.81
C ASP A 267 -0.54 56.38 33.74
N GLU A 268 -1.55 55.88 34.44
CA GLU A 268 -2.88 56.46 34.49
C GLU A 268 -2.88 57.90 34.95
N LYS A 269 -1.87 58.34 35.74
CA LYS A 269 -1.78 59.75 36.30
C LYS A 269 -1.46 60.73 35.19
N LYS A 270 -0.94 60.35 34.07
CA LYS A 270 -0.68 61.25 32.91
C LYS A 270 -1.92 61.50 32.06
N LEU A 271 -2.99 60.74 32.27
CA LEU A 271 -4.24 60.84 31.51
C LEU A 271 -5.26 61.95 32.09
N ILE A 272 -5.00 62.46 33.23
CA ILE A 272 -5.98 63.21 34.01
C ILE A 272 -6.59 64.49 33.30
N ASN A 273 -6.04 64.88 32.14
CA ASN A 273 -6.48 66.07 31.42
C ASN A 273 -7.13 65.86 30.06
N ASN A 274 -7.46 64.63 29.68
CA ASN A 274 -8.01 64.38 28.32
C ASN A 274 -9.12 63.33 28.35
N GLU A 275 -10.40 63.78 28.44
CA GLU A 275 -11.58 62.94 28.49
C GLU A 275 -11.65 61.89 27.30
N THR A 276 -11.25 62.31 26.12
CA THR A 276 -11.25 61.45 24.93
C THR A 276 -10.25 60.26 25.04
N ILE A 277 -9.13 60.46 25.70
CA ILE A 277 -8.14 59.41 25.96
C ILE A 277 -8.64 58.44 27.01
N ILE A 278 -9.33 58.90 28.04
CA ILE A 278 -9.95 58.07 29.09
C ILE A 278 -11.06 57.18 28.51
N GLU A 279 -11.92 57.74 27.65
CA GLU A 279 -12.95 56.94 26.97
C GLU A 279 -12.34 55.85 26.06
N ARG A 280 -11.28 56.20 25.32
CA ARG A 280 -10.58 55.22 24.41
C ARG A 280 -9.87 54.16 25.23
N TYR A 281 -9.23 54.46 26.32
CA TYR A 281 -8.63 53.50 27.26
C TYR A 281 -9.66 52.53 27.83
N ASN A 282 -10.79 53.05 28.31
CA ASN A 282 -11.89 52.24 28.84
C ASN A 282 -12.47 51.29 27.77
N ASN A 283 -12.57 51.75 26.52
CA ASN A 283 -13.04 50.93 25.40
C ASN A 283 -12.06 49.85 25.06
N LEU A 284 -10.75 50.14 25.01
CA LEU A 284 -9.69 49.14 24.76
C LEU A 284 -9.63 48.09 25.87
N ASN A 285 -9.76 48.48 27.13
CA ASN A 285 -9.83 47.52 28.25
C ASN A 285 -11.03 46.60 28.12
N LYS A 286 -12.19 47.11 27.73
CA LYS A 286 -13.36 46.25 27.46
C LYS A 286 -13.17 45.30 26.35
N GLN A 287 -12.52 45.72 25.25
CA GLN A 287 -12.16 44.83 24.13
C GLN A 287 -11.16 43.75 24.55
N LEU A 288 -10.19 44.09 25.39
CA LEU A 288 -9.22 43.16 25.93
C LEU A 288 -9.89 42.06 26.77
N GLU A 289 -10.79 42.45 27.66
CA GLU A 289 -11.58 41.52 28.47
C GLU A 289 -12.46 40.59 27.62
N GLU A 290 -13.08 41.12 26.54
CA GLU A 290 -13.85 40.33 25.57
C GLU A 290 -12.95 39.31 24.80
N LEU A 291 -11.74 39.72 24.41
CA LEU A 291 -10.78 38.86 23.74
C LEU A 291 -10.24 37.74 24.64
N GLU A 292 -9.90 38.09 25.91
CA GLU A 292 -9.49 37.10 26.90
C GLU A 292 -10.57 36.05 27.18
N ASN A 293 -11.83 36.50 27.23
CA ASN A 293 -12.97 35.60 27.39
C ASN A 293 -13.16 34.69 26.16
N LYS A 294 -12.97 35.21 24.94
CA LYS A 294 -12.99 34.41 23.71
C LYS A 294 -11.84 33.37 23.68
N GLU A 295 -10.64 33.80 24.07
CA GLU A 295 -9.48 32.89 24.16
C GLU A 295 -9.76 31.72 25.11
N ARG A 296 -10.25 32.04 26.35
CA ARG A 296 -10.64 31.00 27.33
C ARG A 296 -11.66 30.02 26.74
N ASN A 297 -12.67 30.53 26.03
CA ASN A 297 -13.69 29.70 25.41
C ASN A 297 -13.13 28.83 24.27
N ILE A 298 -12.19 29.33 23.46
CA ILE A 298 -11.52 28.58 22.40
C ILE A 298 -10.68 27.49 23.03
N ILE A 299 -9.91 27.77 24.08
CA ILE A 299 -9.10 26.76 24.80
C ILE A 299 -9.99 25.66 25.39
N LEU A 300 -11.12 26.03 25.99
CA LEU A 300 -12.08 25.06 26.52
C LEU A 300 -12.71 24.20 25.42
N THR A 301 -13.05 24.81 24.28
CA THR A 301 -13.61 24.13 23.13
C THR A 301 -12.57 23.18 22.51
N LYS A 302 -11.32 23.63 22.37
CA LYS A 302 -10.21 22.81 21.90
C LYS A 302 -10.03 21.56 22.79
N LYS A 303 -9.99 21.74 24.10
CA LYS A 303 -9.92 20.63 25.07
C LYS A 303 -11.11 19.65 24.96
N LYS A 304 -12.33 20.17 24.70
CA LYS A 304 -13.51 19.33 24.46
C LYS A 304 -13.38 18.53 23.17
N ILE A 305 -12.94 19.15 22.07
CA ILE A 305 -12.73 18.48 20.78
C ILE A 305 -11.65 17.40 20.89
N GLU A 306 -10.53 17.68 21.56
CA GLU A 306 -9.47 16.70 21.81
C GLU A 306 -10.00 15.50 22.61
N LYS A 307 -10.79 15.73 23.66
CA LYS A 307 -11.45 14.67 24.43
C LYS A 307 -12.40 13.83 23.57
N THR A 308 -13.22 14.48 22.73
CA THR A 308 -14.20 13.81 21.87
C THR A 308 -13.50 13.01 20.77
N SER A 309 -12.38 13.52 20.24
CA SER A 309 -11.55 12.81 19.26
C SER A 309 -10.95 11.53 19.83
N VAL A 310 -10.43 11.56 21.05
CA VAL A 310 -9.92 10.36 21.74
C VAL A 310 -11.05 9.35 21.94
N THR A 311 -12.20 9.78 22.46
CA THR A 311 -13.37 8.91 22.70
C THR A 311 -13.94 8.35 21.37
N GLY A 312 -13.89 9.12 20.28
CA GLY A 312 -14.31 8.67 18.94
C GLY A 312 -13.40 7.61 18.36
N ASN A 313 -12.09 7.69 18.61
CA ASN A 313 -11.14 6.67 18.19
C ASN A 313 -11.33 5.37 18.98
N ASP A 314 -11.55 5.44 20.29
CA ASP A 314 -11.85 4.28 21.13
C ASP A 314 -13.15 3.58 20.70
N LEU A 315 -14.21 4.35 20.40
CA LEU A 315 -15.47 3.82 19.88
C LEU A 315 -15.31 3.13 18.51
N ASN A 316 -14.49 3.71 17.65
CA ASN A 316 -14.21 3.14 16.31
C ASN A 316 -13.44 1.81 16.41
N ASP A 317 -12.53 1.70 17.38
CA ASP A 317 -11.81 0.46 17.65
C ASP A 317 -12.71 -0.62 18.31
N GLU A 318 -13.67 -0.22 19.15
CA GLU A 318 -14.70 -1.14 19.66
C GLU A 318 -15.66 -1.61 18.57
N LEU A 319 -16.09 -0.71 17.67
CA LEU A 319 -16.92 -1.06 16.51
C LEU A 319 -16.21 -2.04 15.57
N LYS A 320 -14.92 -1.85 15.29
CA LYS A 320 -14.12 -2.81 14.51
C LYS A 320 -14.02 -4.18 15.17
N LYS A 321 -13.87 -4.24 16.50
CA LYS A 321 -13.87 -5.50 17.25
C LYS A 321 -15.24 -6.19 17.21
N LEU A 322 -16.33 -5.43 17.25
CA LEU A 322 -17.70 -5.95 17.09
C LEU A 322 -17.96 -6.47 15.68
N GLU A 323 -17.50 -5.75 14.65
CA GLU A 323 -17.58 -6.17 13.25
C GLU A 323 -16.80 -7.47 13.00
N GLN A 324 -15.61 -7.60 13.59
CA GLN A 324 -14.84 -8.85 13.53
C GLN A 324 -15.58 -10.01 14.21
N LYS A 325 -16.22 -9.78 15.38
CA LYS A 325 -17.00 -10.79 16.10
C LYS A 325 -18.26 -11.20 15.32
N THR A 326 -18.98 -10.24 14.71
CA THR A 326 -20.17 -10.51 13.88
C THR A 326 -19.80 -11.25 12.60
N ASN A 327 -18.67 -10.94 11.97
CA ASN A 327 -18.18 -11.68 10.81
C ASN A 327 -17.79 -13.13 11.15
N ILE A 328 -17.24 -13.39 12.33
CA ILE A 328 -16.96 -14.74 12.81
C ILE A 328 -18.26 -15.49 13.08
N ALA A 329 -19.22 -14.85 13.73
CA ALA A 329 -20.54 -15.46 14.01
C ALA A 329 -21.34 -15.74 12.72
N SER A 330 -21.25 -14.87 11.69
CA SER A 330 -21.91 -15.09 10.40
C SER A 330 -21.30 -16.26 9.62
N VAL A 331 -20.01 -16.53 9.78
CA VAL A 331 -19.34 -17.69 9.17
C VAL A 331 -19.76 -19.00 9.83
N GLU A 332 -20.06 -19.00 11.13
CA GLU A 332 -20.55 -20.19 11.84
C GLU A 332 -22.03 -20.49 11.54
N VAL A 333 -22.86 -19.46 11.35
CA VAL A 333 -24.30 -19.61 11.06
C VAL A 333 -24.56 -19.94 9.58
N SER A 334 -23.65 -19.62 8.68
CA SER A 334 -23.84 -19.77 7.22
C SER A 334 -23.69 -21.21 6.70
N LYS A 335 -23.50 -22.22 7.55
CA LYS A 335 -23.32 -23.60 7.08
C LYS A 335 -24.62 -24.29 6.61
N TYR A 336 -25.80 -23.80 7.01
CA TYR A 336 -27.05 -24.54 6.79
C TYR A 336 -28.24 -23.68 6.34
N ILE A 337 -28.19 -22.36 6.39
CA ILE A 337 -29.35 -21.52 6.07
C ILE A 337 -28.90 -20.37 5.09
N CYS A 338 -29.63 -20.22 4.00
CA CYS A 338 -29.37 -19.10 3.06
C CYS A 338 -29.67 -17.76 3.73
N PRO A 339 -28.70 -16.83 3.83
CA PRO A 339 -28.89 -15.54 4.50
C PRO A 339 -29.84 -14.59 3.76
N ILE A 340 -30.23 -14.92 2.51
CA ILE A 340 -31.10 -14.07 1.68
C ILE A 340 -32.56 -14.55 1.74
N CYS A 341 -32.80 -15.85 1.73
CA CYS A 341 -34.17 -16.42 1.69
C CYS A 341 -34.54 -17.29 2.90
N GLY A 342 -33.60 -17.58 3.81
CA GLY A 342 -33.82 -18.36 5.01
C GLY A 342 -34.06 -19.86 4.78
N GLN A 343 -33.81 -20.37 3.56
CA GLN A 343 -34.00 -21.78 3.23
C GLN A 343 -32.79 -22.63 3.63
N ASN A 344 -33.03 -23.87 4.03
CA ASN A 344 -32.02 -24.85 4.39
C ASN A 344 -31.27 -25.32 3.15
N CYS A 345 -29.93 -25.20 3.11
CA CYS A 345 -29.11 -25.54 1.94
C CYS A 345 -28.73 -27.02 1.84
N GLU A 346 -29.35 -27.91 2.63
CA GLU A 346 -29.11 -29.36 2.56
C GLU A 346 -29.84 -30.09 1.44
N GLU A 347 -30.73 -29.42 0.68
CA GLU A 347 -31.58 -30.05 -0.35
C GLU A 347 -31.32 -29.51 -1.79
N ILE A 348 -30.10 -29.03 -2.11
CA ILE A 348 -29.75 -28.71 -3.50
C ILE A 348 -28.49 -29.44 -3.93
#